data_a4608f34e53add07cce7c2f97c72cd5f
#
_entry.id   a4608f34e53add07cce7c2f97c72cd5f
#
_cell.length_a   1.000
_cell.length_b   1.000
_cell.length_c   1.000
_cell.angle_alpha   90.00
_cell.angle_beta   90.00
_cell.angle_gamma   90.00
#
_symmetry.space_group_name_H-M   'P 1'
#
loop_
_entity.id
_entity.type
_entity.pdbx_description
1 polymer ?
#
loop_
_entity_poly.entity_id
_entity_poly.type
_entity_poly.pdbx_seq_one_letter_code
_entity_poly.pdbx_strand_id
1 'polypeptide(L)'
;MKLLYLDCGMGAAGDMLGAALAELLPDDARDAFASELNAAGIPGVHVSLDPSVKCGITGTHLTVTVNGTEEKEGGHSHSHDHHHDHSHDHSHSRDHHHDHSHRSLHDIHHIIDDLKLPEAVRTDILAVYRLIAEAESKAHDKPVSEIHFHEVGTMDAIADIASVCLLLHKLAPDQIIASPIHVGSGQVKCAHGILPVPAPATAYILKDIPIYSGGIQGELCTPTGAALLKHFVTRFDQMPLMTPASTGYGMGTKDFPAANCVRAILGESFAENQATILGENFAENQPEQPACIPASTAAPAPATAPASIAAPTPATAPASTVTPTPATAPASTAALTPATAPASTATPTPEEAAITETICELSCNVDDMTGEDIAFAIETFLQNGALDAFTVPCTMKKGRPGVLVTVLCKDPDQKQMTRLILQHTTTLGVRSAIKKRWVLSRTESETVIPNDVLANVTVPDKPAGSKAQELKTTGNDCTIRSKTSTGFGITRNKYEHDDLEKIARTYGLTLAQVRALLADLHQSQ
;
A
#
# COMPACT_ATOMS: atom_id res chain seq x y z
N MET A 1 -22.00 -12.99 0.05
CA MET A 1 -22.04 -11.83 0.96
C MET A 1 -21.40 -10.66 0.25
N LYS A 2 -22.11 -9.53 0.16
CA LYS A 2 -21.61 -8.33 -0.54
C LYS A 2 -20.51 -7.66 0.28
N LEU A 3 -19.30 -7.65 -0.24
CA LEU A 3 -18.10 -7.17 0.44
C LEU A 3 -17.57 -5.92 -0.25
N LEU A 4 -17.29 -4.91 0.55
CA LEU A 4 -16.55 -3.72 0.13
C LEU A 4 -15.14 -3.76 0.73
N TYR A 5 -14.13 -3.67 -0.13
CA TYR A 5 -12.73 -3.51 0.29
C TYR A 5 -12.22 -2.12 -0.07
N LEU A 6 -11.63 -1.44 0.91
CA LEU A 6 -11.02 -0.12 0.77
C LEU A 6 -9.50 -0.22 0.89
N ASP A 7 -8.79 0.12 -0.17
CA ASP A 7 -7.33 0.17 -0.19
C ASP A 7 -6.85 1.60 0.15
N CYS A 8 -6.38 1.76 1.37
CA CYS A 8 -5.90 3.02 1.93
C CYS A 8 -4.37 3.15 1.87
N GLY A 9 -3.72 2.53 0.88
CA GLY A 9 -2.28 2.59 0.66
C GLY A 9 -1.73 3.99 0.37
N MET A 10 -2.61 4.94 0.03
CA MET A 10 -2.31 6.37 -0.11
C MET A 10 -3.12 7.23 0.88
N GLY A 11 -3.50 6.65 2.02
CA GLY A 11 -4.29 7.32 3.03
C GLY A 11 -5.78 7.30 2.76
N ALA A 12 -6.51 8.25 3.35
CA ALA A 12 -7.93 8.45 3.14
C ALA A 12 -8.35 9.88 3.51
N ALA A 13 -9.17 10.48 2.68
CA ALA A 13 -9.85 11.75 2.91
C ALA A 13 -11.31 11.61 2.48
N GLY A 14 -12.17 12.53 2.89
CA GLY A 14 -13.60 12.44 2.63
C GLY A 14 -13.91 12.46 1.13
N ASP A 15 -13.30 13.38 0.40
CA ASP A 15 -13.37 13.51 -1.06
C ASP A 15 -12.92 12.23 -1.78
N MET A 16 -11.78 11.65 -1.36
CA MET A 16 -11.24 10.42 -1.96
C MET A 16 -12.16 9.22 -1.73
N LEU A 17 -12.68 9.06 -0.51
CA LEU A 17 -13.62 7.98 -0.20
C LEU A 17 -14.93 8.16 -0.95
N GLY A 18 -15.49 9.38 -0.97
CA GLY A 18 -16.71 9.70 -1.69
C GLY A 18 -16.59 9.43 -3.20
N ALA A 19 -15.51 9.89 -3.82
CA ALA A 19 -15.26 9.65 -5.23
C ALA A 19 -15.08 8.17 -5.57
N ALA A 20 -14.29 7.42 -4.76
CA ALA A 20 -14.07 5.99 -4.98
C ALA A 20 -15.37 5.17 -4.87
N LEU A 21 -16.22 5.51 -3.90
CA LEU A 21 -17.52 4.85 -3.71
C LEU A 21 -18.51 5.21 -4.83
N ALA A 22 -18.50 6.45 -5.31
CA ALA A 22 -19.36 6.87 -6.41
C ALA A 22 -19.06 6.10 -7.71
N GLU A 23 -17.79 5.78 -7.99
CA GLU A 23 -17.42 4.95 -9.16
C GLU A 23 -17.92 3.50 -9.08
N LEU A 24 -18.32 3.01 -7.91
CA LEU A 24 -18.91 1.68 -7.77
C LEU A 24 -20.38 1.64 -8.24
N LEU A 25 -21.01 2.79 -8.39
CA LEU A 25 -22.37 2.91 -8.90
C LEU A 25 -22.38 2.90 -10.44
N PRO A 26 -23.44 2.38 -11.08
CA PRO A 26 -23.71 2.61 -12.50
C PRO A 26 -23.82 4.12 -12.81
N ASP A 27 -23.53 4.52 -14.04
CA ASP A 27 -23.45 5.94 -14.42
C ASP A 27 -24.74 6.73 -14.12
N ASP A 28 -25.91 6.16 -14.43
CA ASP A 28 -27.21 6.75 -14.13
C ASP A 28 -27.46 6.91 -12.61
N ALA A 29 -27.00 5.97 -11.81
CA ALA A 29 -27.11 6.04 -10.35
C ALA A 29 -26.08 7.02 -9.75
N ARG A 30 -24.94 7.24 -10.41
CA ARG A 30 -23.94 8.24 -10.04
C ARG A 30 -24.47 9.66 -10.23
N ASP A 31 -25.10 9.93 -11.37
CA ASP A 31 -25.75 11.22 -11.65
C ASP A 31 -26.92 11.49 -10.70
N ALA A 32 -27.71 10.46 -10.40
CA ALA A 32 -28.79 10.55 -9.42
C ALA A 32 -28.27 10.85 -8.00
N PHE A 33 -27.15 10.24 -7.60
CA PHE A 33 -26.49 10.50 -6.30
C PHE A 33 -26.05 11.97 -6.19
N ALA A 34 -25.34 12.51 -7.19
CA ALA A 34 -24.90 13.90 -7.17
C ALA A 34 -26.10 14.87 -7.11
N SER A 35 -27.18 14.58 -7.84
CA SER A 35 -28.42 15.37 -7.81
C SER A 35 -29.11 15.32 -6.45
N GLU A 36 -29.19 14.16 -5.82
CA GLU A 36 -29.79 13.96 -4.49
C GLU A 36 -29.00 14.69 -3.40
N LEU A 37 -27.67 14.60 -3.44
CA LEU A 37 -26.82 15.28 -2.48
C LEU A 37 -26.93 16.81 -2.60
N ASN A 38 -26.95 17.32 -3.83
CA ASN A 38 -27.16 18.75 -4.07
C ASN A 38 -28.56 19.24 -3.66
N ALA A 39 -29.56 18.37 -3.68
CA ALA A 39 -30.90 18.66 -3.19
C ALA A 39 -31.06 18.45 -1.68
N ALA A 40 -30.07 17.88 -0.98
CA ALA A 40 -30.12 17.60 0.45
C ALA A 40 -30.22 18.86 1.32
N GLY A 41 -29.76 20.00 0.81
CA GLY A 41 -29.91 21.29 1.49
C GLY A 41 -28.71 21.67 2.35
N ILE A 42 -27.51 21.17 2.07
CA ILE A 42 -26.28 21.65 2.72
C ILE A 42 -26.08 23.12 2.30
N PRO A 43 -25.97 24.07 3.25
CA PRO A 43 -25.99 25.49 2.92
C PRO A 43 -24.84 25.94 2.01
N GLY A 44 -25.19 26.50 0.84
CA GLY A 44 -24.22 27.04 -0.13
C GLY A 44 -23.36 26.02 -0.87
N VAL A 45 -23.57 24.72 -0.63
CA VAL A 45 -22.76 23.63 -1.21
C VAL A 45 -23.31 23.22 -2.58
N HIS A 46 -22.37 22.99 -3.49
CA HIS A 46 -22.60 22.25 -4.74
C HIS A 46 -21.50 21.21 -4.93
N VAL A 47 -21.91 19.95 -5.16
CA VAL A 47 -21.02 18.80 -5.35
C VAL A 47 -21.06 18.35 -6.80
N SER A 48 -19.87 18.12 -7.40
CA SER A 48 -19.69 17.49 -8.71
C SER A 48 -18.71 16.33 -8.64
N LEU A 49 -18.79 15.44 -9.62
CA LEU A 49 -17.89 14.30 -9.79
C LEU A 49 -17.12 14.52 -11.09
N ASP A 50 -15.84 14.87 -10.97
CA ASP A 50 -15.01 15.28 -12.09
C ASP A 50 -13.95 14.25 -12.42
N PRO A 51 -13.68 13.95 -13.71
CA PRO A 51 -12.58 13.07 -14.08
C PRO A 51 -11.24 13.64 -13.62
N SER A 52 -10.39 12.83 -13.03
CA SER A 52 -9.06 13.22 -12.56
C SER A 52 -8.02 12.15 -12.87
N VAL A 53 -6.77 12.57 -13.09
CA VAL A 53 -5.65 11.68 -13.42
C VAL A 53 -4.49 11.90 -12.46
N LYS A 54 -4.05 10.85 -11.76
CA LYS A 54 -2.87 10.87 -10.89
C LYS A 54 -1.88 9.79 -11.33
N CYS A 55 -0.65 10.18 -11.65
CA CYS A 55 0.40 9.25 -12.12
C CYS A 55 -0.04 8.35 -13.29
N GLY A 56 -0.89 8.85 -14.20
CA GLY A 56 -1.41 8.09 -15.33
C GLY A 56 -2.57 7.15 -15.02
N ILE A 57 -3.05 7.10 -13.79
CA ILE A 57 -4.28 6.39 -13.40
C ILE A 57 -5.44 7.38 -13.48
N THR A 58 -6.47 7.02 -14.23
CA THR A 58 -7.72 7.80 -14.32
C THR A 58 -8.69 7.33 -13.25
N GLY A 59 -9.37 8.26 -12.61
CA GLY A 59 -10.42 8.05 -11.63
C GLY A 59 -11.27 9.32 -11.49
N THR A 60 -12.07 9.39 -10.47
CA THR A 60 -12.97 10.51 -10.18
C THR A 60 -12.45 11.32 -8.99
N HIS A 61 -12.60 12.64 -9.06
CA HIS A 61 -12.46 13.56 -7.95
C HIS A 61 -13.84 14.09 -7.55
N LEU A 62 -14.14 14.08 -6.25
CA LEU A 62 -15.35 14.67 -5.72
C LEU A 62 -15.05 16.12 -5.39
N THR A 63 -15.56 17.04 -6.20
CA THR A 63 -15.35 18.47 -6.06
C THR A 63 -16.50 19.07 -5.26
N VAL A 64 -16.18 19.78 -4.20
CA VAL A 64 -17.14 20.52 -3.37
C VAL A 64 -16.87 22.01 -3.54
N THR A 65 -17.89 22.77 -3.94
CA THR A 65 -17.84 24.22 -3.97
C THR A 65 -18.81 24.81 -2.97
N VAL A 66 -18.35 25.82 -2.22
CA VAL A 66 -19.17 26.55 -1.26
C VAL A 66 -19.37 27.98 -1.76
N ASN A 67 -20.61 28.38 -1.99
CA ASN A 67 -20.95 29.68 -2.60
C ASN A 67 -20.24 29.94 -3.94
N GLY A 68 -20.01 28.86 -4.72
CA GLY A 68 -19.38 28.90 -6.05
C GLY A 68 -17.85 28.97 -6.02
N THR A 69 -17.21 28.78 -4.88
CA THR A 69 -15.76 28.71 -4.75
C THR A 69 -15.35 27.41 -4.05
N GLU A 70 -14.27 26.78 -4.50
CA GLU A 70 -13.69 25.62 -3.86
C GLU A 70 -12.95 26.07 -2.59
N GLU A 71 -13.30 25.51 -1.43
CA GLU A 71 -12.59 25.77 -0.17
C GLU A 71 -11.24 25.05 -0.23
N LYS A 72 -10.13 25.82 -0.36
CA LYS A 72 -8.79 25.23 -0.39
C LYS A 72 -8.29 24.99 1.02
N GLU A 73 -7.95 23.75 1.33
CA GLU A 73 -7.23 23.39 2.56
C GLU A 73 -5.91 24.17 2.65
N GLY A 74 -5.78 24.98 3.68
CA GLY A 74 -4.50 25.49 4.17
C GLY A 74 -3.79 26.54 3.31
N GLY A 75 -3.94 27.79 3.70
CA GLY A 75 -2.90 28.80 3.54
C GLY A 75 -3.01 29.75 2.38
N HIS A 76 -3.62 30.90 2.63
CA HIS A 76 -3.36 32.13 1.85
C HIS A 76 -1.86 32.45 1.87
N SER A 77 -1.15 32.15 0.79
CA SER A 77 0.17 32.73 0.54
C SER A 77 -0.03 34.17 0.10
N HIS A 78 -0.02 35.10 1.05
CA HIS A 78 0.18 36.51 0.72
C HIS A 78 1.66 36.68 0.31
N SER A 79 1.92 36.78 -0.99
CA SER A 79 3.17 37.35 -1.48
C SER A 79 3.16 38.85 -1.15
N HIS A 80 3.84 39.23 -0.08
CA HIS A 80 4.13 40.63 0.20
C HIS A 80 5.34 41.06 -0.63
N ASP A 81 5.09 41.65 -1.78
CA ASP A 81 6.02 42.57 -2.43
C ASP A 81 5.96 43.90 -1.69
N HIS A 82 7.01 44.21 -0.93
CA HIS A 82 7.18 45.48 -0.27
C HIS A 82 7.65 46.55 -1.30
N HIS A 83 6.74 47.38 -1.77
CA HIS A 83 7.07 48.72 -2.22
C HIS A 83 6.53 49.71 -1.21
N HIS A 84 7.45 50.43 -0.54
CA HIS A 84 7.15 51.59 0.29
C HIS A 84 6.82 52.75 -0.63
N ASP A 85 5.60 53.30 -0.50
CA ASP A 85 5.38 54.72 -0.76
C ASP A 85 4.31 55.27 0.19
N HIS A 86 4.60 56.45 0.80
CA HIS A 86 3.77 57.09 1.78
C HIS A 86 2.82 58.10 1.11
N SER A 87 1.51 57.92 1.32
CA SER A 87 0.58 59.06 1.35
C SER A 87 -0.69 58.70 2.12
N HIS A 88 -1.03 59.57 3.09
CA HIS A 88 -2.22 59.49 3.93
C HIS A 88 -3.44 59.92 3.12
N ASP A 89 -4.50 59.11 3.10
CA ASP A 89 -5.86 59.64 3.05
C ASP A 89 -6.85 58.68 3.71
N HIS A 90 -7.75 59.24 4.55
CA HIS A 90 -8.75 58.48 5.30
C HIS A 90 -10.04 58.35 4.49
N SER A 91 -10.39 57.15 4.09
CA SER A 91 -11.77 56.82 3.74
C SER A 91 -12.14 55.43 4.24
N HIS A 92 -13.20 55.40 5.08
CA HIS A 92 -13.80 54.17 5.61
C HIS A 92 -14.43 53.34 4.48
N SER A 93 -13.77 52.27 4.10
CA SER A 93 -14.39 51.16 3.33
C SER A 93 -14.61 49.98 4.26
N ARG A 94 -15.82 49.46 4.22
CA ARG A 94 -16.28 48.28 5.00
C ARG A 94 -15.39 47.08 4.64
N ASP A 95 -14.60 46.65 5.62
CA ASP A 95 -13.89 45.39 5.55
C ASP A 95 -14.92 44.27 5.45
N HIS A 96 -14.90 43.56 4.32
CA HIS A 96 -15.49 42.24 4.24
C HIS A 96 -14.60 41.29 5.04
N HIS A 97 -14.87 41.18 6.33
CA HIS A 97 -14.40 40.07 7.12
C HIS A 97 -14.99 38.79 6.52
N HIS A 98 -14.16 37.97 5.88
CA HIS A 98 -14.47 36.57 5.69
C HIS A 98 -14.53 35.95 7.08
N ASP A 99 -15.75 35.81 7.58
CA ASP A 99 -16.10 35.21 8.84
C ASP A 99 -15.78 33.71 8.72
N HIS A 100 -14.59 33.30 9.20
CA HIS A 100 -14.31 31.90 9.46
C HIS A 100 -15.16 31.49 10.65
N SER A 101 -16.40 31.12 10.38
CA SER A 101 -17.37 30.73 11.42
C SER A 101 -16.91 29.40 12.04
N HIS A 102 -16.26 29.51 13.20
CA HIS A 102 -15.98 28.36 14.05
C HIS A 102 -17.33 27.74 14.49
N ARG A 103 -17.63 26.53 14.02
CA ARG A 103 -18.86 25.84 14.36
C ARG A 103 -18.65 24.91 15.54
N SER A 104 -19.62 24.92 16.47
CA SER A 104 -19.70 23.95 17.54
C SER A 104 -20.34 22.64 17.03
N LEU A 105 -20.22 21.56 17.80
CA LEU A 105 -20.93 20.32 17.51
C LEU A 105 -22.46 20.53 17.47
N HIS A 106 -22.98 21.48 18.26
CA HIS A 106 -24.40 21.83 18.27
C HIS A 106 -24.84 22.47 16.93
N ASP A 107 -24.04 23.37 16.38
CA ASP A 107 -24.32 23.98 15.07
C ASP A 107 -24.34 22.93 13.96
N ILE A 108 -23.39 21.99 13.99
CA ILE A 108 -23.33 20.87 13.06
C ILE A 108 -24.58 19.99 13.17
N HIS A 109 -25.05 19.70 14.40
CA HIS A 109 -26.28 18.94 14.62
C HIS A 109 -27.48 19.62 13.95
N HIS A 110 -27.66 20.94 14.14
CA HIS A 110 -28.76 21.66 13.50
C HIS A 110 -28.71 21.59 11.97
N ILE A 111 -27.52 21.75 11.38
CA ILE A 111 -27.38 21.65 9.93
C ILE A 111 -27.79 20.25 9.46
N ILE A 112 -27.32 19.20 10.14
CA ILE A 112 -27.56 17.81 9.73
C ILE A 112 -29.05 17.43 9.92
N ASP A 113 -29.69 17.90 11.00
CA ASP A 113 -31.13 17.64 11.26
C ASP A 113 -32.03 18.22 10.17
N ASP A 114 -31.64 19.35 9.57
CA ASP A 114 -32.38 20.01 8.48
C ASP A 114 -32.12 19.39 7.10
N LEU A 115 -31.14 18.47 6.96
CA LEU A 115 -30.85 17.82 5.68
C LEU A 115 -31.97 16.88 5.25
N LYS A 116 -32.31 16.96 3.96
CA LYS A 116 -33.29 16.06 3.31
C LYS A 116 -32.64 14.74 2.91
N LEU A 117 -32.05 14.06 3.88
CA LEU A 117 -31.39 12.75 3.74
C LEU A 117 -32.15 11.70 4.58
N PRO A 118 -32.03 10.40 4.25
CA PRO A 118 -32.56 9.33 5.09
C PRO A 118 -32.07 9.45 6.53
N GLU A 119 -32.96 9.11 7.50
CA GLU A 119 -32.61 9.20 8.93
C GLU A 119 -31.36 8.38 9.29
N ALA A 120 -31.22 7.19 8.71
CA ALA A 120 -30.00 6.38 8.91
C ALA A 120 -28.72 7.12 8.48
N VAL A 121 -28.76 7.81 7.33
CA VAL A 121 -27.62 8.59 6.82
C VAL A 121 -27.30 9.76 7.75
N ARG A 122 -28.29 10.49 8.22
CA ARG A 122 -28.09 11.60 9.18
C ARG A 122 -27.50 11.09 10.50
N THR A 123 -27.97 9.94 10.97
CA THR A 123 -27.43 9.28 12.18
C THR A 123 -25.96 8.92 12.02
N ASP A 124 -25.55 8.38 10.87
CA ASP A 124 -24.17 8.05 10.58
C ASP A 124 -23.30 9.31 10.50
N ILE A 125 -23.77 10.38 9.84
CA ILE A 125 -23.05 11.67 9.78
C ILE A 125 -22.78 12.19 11.20
N LEU A 126 -23.80 12.19 12.07
CA LEU A 126 -23.66 12.64 13.46
C LEU A 126 -22.70 11.76 14.26
N ALA A 127 -22.70 10.45 14.04
CA ALA A 127 -21.76 9.52 14.68
C ALA A 127 -20.32 9.79 14.26
N VAL A 128 -20.07 10.06 12.98
CA VAL A 128 -18.74 10.46 12.47
C VAL A 128 -18.29 11.78 13.11
N TYR A 129 -19.15 12.80 13.16
CA TYR A 129 -18.81 14.07 13.82
C TYR A 129 -18.54 13.91 15.32
N ARG A 130 -19.21 13.00 15.98
CA ARG A 130 -18.95 12.71 17.40
C ARG A 130 -17.54 12.13 17.60
N LEU A 131 -17.09 11.22 16.72
CA LEU A 131 -15.71 10.70 16.77
C LEU A 131 -14.68 11.82 16.60
N ILE A 132 -14.93 12.74 15.67
CA ILE A 132 -14.05 13.90 15.45
C ILE A 132 -14.05 14.80 16.70
N ALA A 133 -15.22 15.14 17.25
CA ALA A 133 -15.34 15.98 18.43
C ALA A 133 -14.64 15.41 19.67
N GLU A 134 -14.75 14.09 19.88
CA GLU A 134 -14.07 13.39 20.98
C GLU A 134 -12.54 13.42 20.80
N ALA A 135 -12.04 13.35 19.56
CA ALA A 135 -10.62 13.43 19.27
C ALA A 135 -10.08 14.86 19.44
N GLU A 136 -10.80 15.86 18.94
CA GLU A 136 -10.45 17.28 19.13
C GLU A 136 -10.48 17.67 20.62
N SER A 137 -11.47 17.17 21.37
CA SER A 137 -11.56 17.34 22.83
C SER A 137 -10.28 16.86 23.53
N LYS A 138 -9.77 15.70 23.13
CA LYS A 138 -8.50 15.17 23.67
C LYS A 138 -7.28 15.94 23.20
N ALA A 139 -7.27 16.39 21.94
CA ALA A 139 -6.15 17.13 21.37
C ALA A 139 -5.99 18.50 22.04
N HIS A 140 -7.11 19.14 22.42
CA HIS A 140 -7.14 20.48 23.02
C HIS A 140 -7.29 20.48 24.53
N ASP A 141 -7.46 19.33 25.17
CA ASP A 141 -7.75 19.18 26.61
C ASP A 141 -8.95 20.03 27.04
N LYS A 142 -10.03 20.00 26.24
CA LYS A 142 -11.27 20.73 26.48
C LYS A 142 -12.47 19.78 26.46
N PRO A 143 -13.56 20.08 27.21
CA PRO A 143 -14.80 19.34 27.07
C PRO A 143 -15.33 19.39 25.64
N VAL A 144 -15.99 18.31 25.18
CA VAL A 144 -16.61 18.24 23.83
C VAL A 144 -17.57 19.40 23.57
N SER A 145 -18.27 19.88 24.61
CA SER A 145 -19.21 21.01 24.52
C SER A 145 -18.55 22.36 24.25
N GLU A 146 -17.22 22.47 24.44
CA GLU A 146 -16.46 23.70 24.23
C GLU A 146 -15.55 23.61 22.98
N ILE A 147 -15.64 22.52 22.21
CA ILE A 147 -14.89 22.36 20.99
C ILE A 147 -15.54 23.19 19.88
N HIS A 148 -14.71 23.96 19.21
CA HIS A 148 -15.02 24.63 17.96
C HIS A 148 -14.21 24.01 16.84
N PHE A 149 -14.90 23.51 15.83
CA PHE A 149 -14.28 22.92 14.66
C PHE A 149 -13.71 24.02 13.77
N HIS A 150 -12.47 23.84 13.36
CA HIS A 150 -11.80 24.69 12.38
C HIS A 150 -12.01 24.14 10.97
N GLU A 151 -11.09 23.28 10.49
CA GLU A 151 -11.14 22.70 9.14
C GLU A 151 -12.29 21.71 8.97
N VAL A 152 -12.54 20.85 9.97
CA VAL A 152 -13.59 19.84 9.92
C VAL A 152 -15.02 20.37 10.15
N GLY A 153 -15.16 21.67 10.49
CA GLY A 153 -16.46 22.36 10.64
C GLY A 153 -16.90 23.12 9.40
N THR A 154 -16.17 23.04 8.30
CA THR A 154 -16.49 23.69 7.02
C THR A 154 -17.68 23.00 6.34
N MET A 155 -18.33 23.68 5.40
CA MET A 155 -19.41 23.08 4.61
C MET A 155 -18.88 21.99 3.68
N ASP A 156 -17.64 22.12 3.25
CA ASP A 156 -16.90 21.12 2.48
C ASP A 156 -16.80 19.80 3.25
N ALA A 157 -16.34 19.84 4.51
CA ALA A 157 -16.24 18.64 5.34
C ALA A 157 -17.62 17.99 5.61
N ILE A 158 -18.69 18.80 5.75
CA ILE A 158 -20.05 18.27 5.91
C ILE A 158 -20.49 17.55 4.63
N ALA A 159 -20.20 18.14 3.47
CA ALA A 159 -20.54 17.55 2.17
C ALA A 159 -19.79 16.24 1.93
N ASP A 160 -18.51 16.20 2.25
CA ASP A 160 -17.68 15.02 2.15
C ASP A 160 -18.21 13.86 2.99
N ILE A 161 -18.46 14.13 4.29
CA ILE A 161 -18.99 13.10 5.20
C ILE A 161 -20.39 12.65 4.75
N ALA A 162 -21.27 13.58 4.35
CA ALA A 162 -22.59 13.25 3.85
C ALA A 162 -22.55 12.43 2.57
N SER A 163 -21.60 12.73 1.67
CA SER A 163 -21.38 11.97 0.43
C SER A 163 -21.06 10.51 0.72
N VAL A 164 -20.09 10.26 1.60
CA VAL A 164 -19.66 8.90 1.95
C VAL A 164 -20.78 8.13 2.65
N CYS A 165 -21.46 8.75 3.63
CA CYS A 165 -22.57 8.12 4.35
C CYS A 165 -23.72 7.76 3.40
N LEU A 166 -24.11 8.66 2.48
CA LEU A 166 -25.17 8.40 1.50
C LEU A 166 -24.77 7.30 0.51
N LEU A 167 -23.53 7.28 0.02
CA LEU A 167 -23.02 6.26 -0.89
C LEU A 167 -22.96 4.88 -0.24
N LEU A 168 -22.49 4.78 0.99
CA LEU A 168 -22.49 3.52 1.74
C LEU A 168 -23.90 3.01 2.01
N HIS A 169 -24.84 3.91 2.32
CA HIS A 169 -26.25 3.56 2.45
C HIS A 169 -26.85 3.00 1.14
N LYS A 170 -26.51 3.60 -0.02
CA LYS A 170 -26.95 3.13 -1.35
C LYS A 170 -26.28 1.82 -1.76
N LEU A 171 -24.99 1.70 -1.54
CA LEU A 171 -24.23 0.50 -1.85
C LEU A 171 -24.59 -0.67 -0.95
N ALA A 172 -24.99 -0.43 0.29
CA ALA A 172 -25.41 -1.41 1.28
C ALA A 172 -24.54 -2.68 1.29
N PRO A 173 -23.22 -2.59 1.54
CA PRO A 173 -22.37 -3.76 1.69
C PRO A 173 -22.70 -4.49 3.00
N ASP A 174 -22.67 -5.82 2.99
CA ASP A 174 -22.83 -6.63 4.22
C ASP A 174 -21.61 -6.51 5.14
N GLN A 175 -20.42 -6.28 4.56
CA GLN A 175 -19.16 -6.13 5.28
C GLN A 175 -18.27 -5.11 4.58
N ILE A 176 -17.56 -4.31 5.39
CA ILE A 176 -16.54 -3.36 4.91
C ILE A 176 -15.21 -3.72 5.55
N ILE A 177 -14.21 -3.99 4.72
CA ILE A 177 -12.82 -4.26 5.14
C ILE A 177 -11.94 -3.17 4.54
N ALA A 178 -10.99 -2.64 5.32
CA ALA A 178 -9.98 -1.72 4.81
C ALA A 178 -8.57 -2.26 5.04
N SER A 179 -7.63 -1.88 4.18
CA SER A 179 -6.21 -2.12 4.40
C SER A 179 -5.71 -1.36 5.64
N PRO A 180 -4.54 -1.69 6.21
CA PRO A 180 -3.82 -0.78 7.09
C PRO A 180 -3.69 0.61 6.44
N ILE A 181 -3.79 1.68 7.22
CA ILE A 181 -3.88 3.05 6.71
C ILE A 181 -2.50 3.68 6.63
N HIS A 182 -2.12 4.19 5.45
CA HIS A 182 -0.92 5.01 5.26
C HIS A 182 -1.21 6.44 5.71
N VAL A 183 -0.68 6.85 6.87
CA VAL A 183 -0.96 8.19 7.42
C VAL A 183 -0.08 9.29 6.84
N GLY A 184 0.97 8.94 6.09
CA GLY A 184 1.98 9.88 5.62
C GLY A 184 3.13 10.05 6.61
N SER A 185 3.93 11.11 6.44
CA SER A 185 5.09 11.40 7.29
C SER A 185 5.43 12.89 7.33
N GLY A 186 6.30 13.30 8.25
CA GLY A 186 6.78 14.66 8.37
C GLY A 186 5.83 15.58 9.13
N GLN A 187 5.47 16.71 8.53
CA GLN A 187 4.67 17.76 9.17
C GLN A 187 3.61 18.30 8.21
N VAL A 188 2.49 18.74 8.76
CA VAL A 188 1.42 19.44 8.05
C VAL A 188 1.21 20.83 8.64
N LYS A 189 0.96 21.83 7.78
CA LYS A 189 0.57 23.19 8.19
C LYS A 189 -0.95 23.27 8.18
N CYS A 190 -1.54 23.60 9.32
CA CYS A 190 -2.98 23.74 9.51
C CYS A 190 -3.29 25.02 10.31
N ALA A 191 -4.57 25.25 10.65
CA ALA A 191 -5.01 26.41 11.43
C ALA A 191 -4.28 26.55 12.78
N HIS A 192 -3.83 25.44 13.39
CA HIS A 192 -3.10 25.40 14.66
C HIS A 192 -1.57 25.56 14.49
N GLY A 193 -1.08 25.83 13.27
CA GLY A 193 0.34 25.94 12.97
C GLY A 193 0.90 24.67 12.30
N ILE A 194 2.16 24.36 12.60
CA ILE A 194 2.83 23.17 12.02
C ILE A 194 2.72 22.01 13.00
N LEU A 195 2.05 20.95 12.58
CA LEU A 195 1.81 19.74 13.39
C LEU A 195 2.53 18.53 12.79
N PRO A 196 2.91 17.53 13.62
CA PRO A 196 3.43 16.26 13.13
C PRO A 196 2.33 15.46 12.42
N VAL A 197 2.72 14.61 11.46
CA VAL A 197 1.83 13.69 10.76
C VAL A 197 1.93 12.28 11.39
N PRO A 198 0.78 11.63 11.76
CA PRO A 198 -0.58 12.17 11.70
C PRO A 198 -0.82 13.30 12.71
N ALA A 199 -1.71 14.24 12.37
CA ALA A 199 -2.12 15.31 13.29
C ALA A 199 -2.74 14.74 14.57
N PRO A 200 -2.69 15.45 15.73
CA PRO A 200 -3.13 14.89 17.00
C PRO A 200 -4.55 14.33 17.00
N ALA A 201 -5.52 15.05 16.40
CA ALA A 201 -6.89 14.55 16.29
C ALA A 201 -6.98 13.26 15.47
N THR A 202 -6.31 13.23 14.31
CA THR A 202 -6.22 12.00 13.47
C THR A 202 -5.61 10.84 14.26
N ALA A 203 -4.54 11.08 15.02
CA ALA A 203 -3.91 10.05 15.84
C ALA A 203 -4.86 9.50 16.93
N TYR A 204 -5.67 10.35 17.55
CA TYR A 204 -6.68 9.92 18.53
C TYR A 204 -7.82 9.13 17.88
N ILE A 205 -8.29 9.54 16.70
CA ILE A 205 -9.31 8.80 15.95
C ILE A 205 -8.80 7.40 15.59
N LEU A 206 -7.56 7.30 15.11
CA LEU A 206 -6.96 6.05 14.64
C LEU A 206 -6.46 5.12 15.76
N LYS A 207 -6.75 5.44 17.02
CA LYS A 207 -6.43 4.53 18.14
C LYS A 207 -7.05 3.16 17.90
N ASP A 208 -6.24 2.09 18.09
CA ASP A 208 -6.59 0.67 17.90
C ASP A 208 -6.83 0.27 16.43
N ILE A 209 -6.46 1.12 15.47
CA ILE A 209 -6.49 0.85 14.02
C ILE A 209 -5.05 0.65 13.52
N PRO A 210 -4.77 -0.36 12.69
CA PRO A 210 -3.44 -0.55 12.12
C PRO A 210 -3.09 0.58 11.15
N ILE A 211 -2.04 1.34 11.48
CA ILE A 211 -1.51 2.44 10.68
C ILE A 211 -0.04 2.24 10.39
N TYR A 212 0.45 2.85 9.32
CA TYR A 212 1.87 2.91 9.03
C TYR A 212 2.26 4.25 8.41
N SER A 213 3.52 4.62 8.59
CA SER A 213 4.14 5.77 7.94
C SER A 213 5.07 5.27 6.84
N GLY A 214 5.02 5.90 5.66
CA GLY A 214 5.87 5.57 4.52
C GLY A 214 6.80 6.72 4.14
N GLY A 215 7.36 6.65 2.92
CA GLY A 215 8.29 7.65 2.40
C GLY A 215 7.64 8.94 1.88
N ILE A 216 6.32 9.05 1.87
CA ILE A 216 5.61 10.23 1.36
C ILE A 216 5.52 11.28 2.45
N GLN A 217 6.04 12.49 2.15
CA GLN A 217 5.98 13.64 3.03
C GLN A 217 4.62 14.33 2.92
N GLY A 218 3.98 14.59 4.05
CA GLY A 218 2.67 15.22 4.15
C GLY A 218 1.62 14.31 4.78
N GLU A 219 0.47 14.89 5.08
CA GLU A 219 -0.69 14.18 5.61
C GLU A 219 -1.41 13.47 4.46
N LEU A 220 -1.58 12.16 4.59
CA LEU A 220 -2.32 11.30 3.66
C LEU A 220 -3.67 10.86 4.21
N CYS A 221 -3.82 10.84 5.54
CA CYS A 221 -5.09 10.50 6.18
C CYS A 221 -5.59 11.71 6.98
N THR A 222 -6.70 12.31 6.53
CA THR A 222 -7.33 13.44 7.19
C THR A 222 -8.18 13.01 8.39
N PRO A 223 -8.53 13.90 9.33
CA PRO A 223 -9.45 13.59 10.43
C PRO A 223 -10.80 13.05 9.94
N THR A 224 -11.35 13.62 8.85
CA THR A 224 -12.61 13.17 8.24
C THR A 224 -12.50 11.76 7.67
N GLY A 225 -11.45 11.48 6.89
CA GLY A 225 -11.19 10.14 6.35
C GLY A 225 -10.98 9.10 7.46
N ALA A 226 -10.21 9.44 8.50
CA ALA A 226 -10.00 8.58 9.66
C ALA A 226 -11.30 8.25 10.40
N ALA A 227 -12.17 9.26 10.63
CA ALA A 227 -13.44 9.07 11.33
C ALA A 227 -14.43 8.22 10.52
N LEU A 228 -14.51 8.43 9.21
CA LEU A 228 -15.32 7.63 8.30
C LEU A 228 -14.87 6.16 8.31
N LEU A 229 -13.57 5.91 8.18
CA LEU A 229 -13.04 4.55 8.24
C LEU A 229 -13.30 3.90 9.60
N LYS A 230 -13.11 4.64 10.70
CA LYS A 230 -13.36 4.11 12.06
C LYS A 230 -14.82 3.76 12.29
N HIS A 231 -15.75 4.52 11.71
CA HIS A 231 -17.20 4.31 11.88
C HIS A 231 -17.71 3.11 11.06
N PHE A 232 -17.29 2.99 9.81
CA PHE A 232 -17.87 2.04 8.87
C PHE A 232 -17.08 0.73 8.70
N VAL A 233 -15.76 0.74 8.88
CA VAL A 233 -14.93 -0.45 8.66
C VAL A 233 -15.11 -1.45 9.79
N THR A 234 -15.52 -2.65 9.42
CA THR A 234 -15.72 -3.75 10.37
C THR A 234 -14.44 -4.46 10.74
N ARG A 235 -13.44 -4.47 9.83
CA ARG A 235 -12.14 -5.10 10.03
C ARG A 235 -11.07 -4.42 9.17
N PHE A 236 -9.90 -4.20 9.76
CA PHE A 236 -8.70 -3.76 9.03
C PHE A 236 -7.80 -4.97 8.77
N ASP A 237 -7.59 -5.31 7.50
CA ASP A 237 -6.83 -6.49 7.09
C ASP A 237 -6.37 -6.37 5.62
N GLN A 238 -5.57 -7.33 5.18
CA GLN A 238 -5.28 -7.48 3.75
C GLN A 238 -6.57 -7.81 2.98
N MET A 239 -6.54 -7.55 1.67
CA MET A 239 -7.66 -7.87 0.79
C MET A 239 -8.02 -9.36 0.89
N PRO A 240 -9.24 -9.70 1.30
CA PRO A 240 -9.66 -11.10 1.38
C PRO A 240 -9.91 -11.68 -0.01
N LEU A 241 -10.04 -13.00 -0.07
CA LEU A 241 -10.46 -13.67 -1.31
C LEU A 241 -11.90 -13.27 -1.64
N MET A 242 -12.07 -12.57 -2.76
CA MET A 242 -13.37 -12.09 -3.24
C MET A 242 -13.42 -12.08 -4.77
N THR A 243 -14.62 -12.14 -5.33
CA THR A 243 -14.85 -11.89 -6.75
C THR A 243 -15.26 -10.43 -6.94
N PRO A 244 -14.39 -9.55 -7.50
CA PRO A 244 -14.74 -8.16 -7.75
C PRO A 244 -15.88 -8.05 -8.77
N ALA A 245 -16.87 -7.19 -8.48
CA ALA A 245 -17.93 -6.82 -9.40
C ALA A 245 -17.68 -5.41 -9.99
N SER A 246 -17.21 -4.47 -9.17
CA SER A 246 -16.83 -3.12 -9.59
C SER A 246 -15.62 -2.62 -8.79
N THR A 247 -14.86 -1.69 -9.41
CA THR A 247 -13.71 -1.04 -8.80
C THR A 247 -13.79 0.46 -9.09
N GLY A 248 -13.56 1.28 -8.05
CA GLY A 248 -13.54 2.73 -8.17
C GLY A 248 -12.24 3.32 -7.62
N TYR A 249 -11.81 4.44 -8.21
CA TYR A 249 -10.62 5.19 -7.84
C TYR A 249 -11.02 6.63 -7.48
N GLY A 250 -10.96 6.98 -6.22
CA GLY A 250 -11.20 8.34 -5.74
C GLY A 250 -9.91 9.11 -5.61
N MET A 251 -9.75 10.16 -6.42
CA MET A 251 -8.54 10.95 -6.53
C MET A 251 -8.52 12.09 -5.53
N GLY A 252 -7.44 12.21 -4.76
CA GLY A 252 -7.25 13.34 -3.85
C GLY A 252 -6.72 14.58 -4.56
N THR A 253 -6.85 15.74 -3.92
CA THR A 253 -6.45 17.04 -4.46
C THR A 253 -4.92 17.16 -4.62
N LYS A 254 -4.14 16.70 -3.64
CA LYS A 254 -2.68 16.85 -3.60
C LYS A 254 -1.97 15.95 -4.60
N ASP A 255 -0.85 16.41 -5.16
CA ASP A 255 0.03 15.61 -6.02
C ASP A 255 1.22 15.08 -5.24
N PHE A 256 1.49 13.77 -5.41
CA PHE A 256 2.62 13.08 -4.83
C PHE A 256 3.35 12.27 -5.91
N PRO A 257 4.58 11.78 -5.63
CA PRO A 257 5.27 10.86 -6.55
C PRO A 257 4.53 9.54 -6.81
N ALA A 258 3.59 9.17 -5.93
CA ALA A 258 2.66 8.06 -6.10
C ALA A 258 1.25 8.58 -6.38
N ALA A 259 0.40 7.76 -7.00
CA ALA A 259 -0.97 8.13 -7.31
C ALA A 259 -1.78 8.36 -6.02
N ASN A 260 -2.11 9.62 -5.74
CA ASN A 260 -2.91 10.01 -4.58
C ASN A 260 -4.37 9.60 -4.78
N CYS A 261 -4.70 8.37 -4.45
CA CYS A 261 -6.05 7.85 -4.58
C CYS A 261 -6.38 6.78 -3.53
N VAL A 262 -7.67 6.69 -3.20
CA VAL A 262 -8.27 5.53 -2.55
C VAL A 262 -8.83 4.62 -3.64
N ARG A 263 -8.63 3.33 -3.50
CA ARG A 263 -9.27 2.33 -4.35
C ARG A 263 -10.35 1.59 -3.57
N ALA A 264 -11.58 1.61 -4.09
CA ALA A 264 -12.70 0.85 -3.55
C ALA A 264 -13.02 -0.33 -4.47
N ILE A 265 -13.22 -1.51 -3.91
CA ILE A 265 -13.55 -2.73 -4.65
C ILE A 265 -14.79 -3.35 -4.03
N LEU A 266 -15.87 -3.41 -4.80
CA LEU A 266 -17.12 -4.04 -4.41
C LEU A 266 -17.25 -5.39 -5.11
N GLY A 267 -17.66 -6.41 -4.38
CA GLY A 267 -17.80 -7.76 -4.94
C GLY A 267 -18.45 -8.72 -3.95
N GLU A 268 -18.26 -10.00 -4.22
CA GLU A 268 -18.77 -11.07 -3.36
C GLU A 268 -17.62 -11.78 -2.65
N SER A 269 -17.74 -11.93 -1.32
CA SER A 269 -16.83 -12.78 -0.56
C SER A 269 -17.17 -14.26 -0.77
N PHE A 270 -16.16 -15.11 -0.85
CA PHE A 270 -16.36 -16.55 -0.76
C PHE A 270 -16.85 -16.87 0.67
N ALA A 271 -17.97 -17.61 0.78
CA ALA A 271 -18.40 -18.08 2.08
C ALA A 271 -17.33 -18.99 2.69
N GLU A 272 -17.08 -18.91 3.99
CA GLU A 272 -16.06 -19.70 4.70
C GLU A 272 -16.19 -21.21 4.43
N ASN A 273 -17.39 -21.70 4.14
CA ASN A 273 -17.64 -23.09 3.75
C ASN A 273 -17.08 -23.49 2.36
N GLN A 274 -16.81 -22.53 1.45
CA GLN A 274 -16.12 -22.81 0.19
C GLN A 274 -14.61 -22.62 0.31
N ALA A 275 -14.14 -21.78 1.20
CA ALA A 275 -12.74 -21.68 1.58
C ALA A 275 -12.24 -22.99 2.21
N THR A 276 -13.09 -23.70 2.96
CA THR A 276 -12.80 -25.04 3.49
C THR A 276 -12.65 -26.08 2.38
N ILE A 277 -13.47 -26.03 1.33
CA ILE A 277 -13.36 -26.96 0.17
C ILE A 277 -12.09 -26.67 -0.67
N LEU A 278 -11.69 -25.39 -0.77
CA LEU A 278 -10.40 -25.03 -1.40
C LEU A 278 -9.22 -25.26 -0.45
N GLY A 279 -9.43 -25.21 0.87
CA GLY A 279 -8.44 -25.45 1.91
C GLY A 279 -8.24 -26.94 2.22
N GLU A 280 -9.26 -27.78 2.09
CA GLU A 280 -9.16 -29.23 2.31
C GLU A 280 -8.24 -29.90 1.28
N ASN A 281 -8.14 -29.38 0.07
CA ASN A 281 -7.14 -29.84 -0.91
C ASN A 281 -5.71 -29.38 -0.57
N PHE A 282 -5.51 -28.47 0.41
CA PHE A 282 -4.19 -28.04 0.88
C PHE A 282 -3.81 -28.59 2.25
N ALA A 283 -4.73 -29.21 3.00
CA ALA A 283 -4.51 -29.63 4.40
C ALA A 283 -4.09 -31.10 4.54
N GLU A 284 -4.14 -31.93 3.48
CA GLU A 284 -3.90 -33.37 3.57
C GLU A 284 -2.43 -33.81 3.68
N ASN A 285 -1.48 -32.85 3.86
CA ASN A 285 -0.05 -33.16 4.03
C ASN A 285 0.63 -32.34 5.14
N GLN A 286 0.07 -32.32 6.36
CA GLN A 286 0.83 -31.90 7.53
C GLN A 286 1.02 -33.07 8.51
N PRO A 287 2.25 -33.34 9.00
CA PRO A 287 2.46 -34.35 10.02
C PRO A 287 1.86 -33.91 11.35
N GLU A 288 1.20 -34.84 12.04
CA GLU A 288 0.54 -34.64 13.33
C GLU A 288 1.47 -34.00 14.37
N GLN A 289 1.03 -32.89 14.95
CA GLN A 289 1.61 -32.35 16.17
C GLN A 289 0.98 -33.02 17.41
N PRO A 290 1.76 -33.31 18.45
CA PRO A 290 1.22 -33.99 19.63
C PRO A 290 0.27 -33.10 20.43
N ALA A 291 -0.85 -33.69 20.84
CA ALA A 291 -1.94 -33.06 21.56
C ALA A 291 -1.52 -32.39 22.87
N CYS A 292 -1.85 -31.12 23.04
CA CYS A 292 -1.82 -30.43 24.32
C CYS A 292 -3.08 -30.76 25.14
N ILE A 293 -2.88 -31.18 26.37
CA ILE A 293 -3.89 -31.51 27.38
C ILE A 293 -4.63 -30.24 27.82
N PRO A 294 -5.97 -30.21 27.93
CA PRO A 294 -6.70 -29.02 28.36
C PRO A 294 -6.60 -28.82 29.88
N ALA A 295 -6.21 -27.63 30.32
CA ALA A 295 -6.26 -27.20 31.69
C ALA A 295 -7.65 -26.71 32.07
N SER A 296 -8.15 -27.24 33.19
CA SER A 296 -9.43 -27.04 33.84
C SER A 296 -9.72 -25.58 34.22
N THR A 297 -10.96 -25.19 34.00
CA THR A 297 -11.61 -23.95 34.47
C THR A 297 -11.77 -23.91 35.97
N ALA A 298 -11.30 -22.83 36.65
CA ALA A 298 -11.94 -22.26 37.84
C ALA A 298 -11.38 -20.86 38.13
N ALA A 299 -12.23 -19.86 38.09
CA ALA A 299 -11.95 -18.51 38.61
C ALA A 299 -12.17 -18.49 40.13
N PRO A 300 -11.46 -17.62 40.87
CA PRO A 300 -12.12 -16.85 41.92
C PRO A 300 -11.81 -15.35 41.88
N ALA A 301 -12.75 -14.59 42.45
CA ALA A 301 -12.87 -13.14 42.50
C ALA A 301 -11.87 -12.46 43.50
N PRO A 302 -11.85 -11.10 43.57
CA PRO A 302 -10.70 -10.30 43.95
C PRO A 302 -10.59 -10.01 45.46
N ALA A 303 -9.36 -9.80 45.95
CA ALA A 303 -9.10 -9.23 47.28
C ALA A 303 -8.02 -8.14 47.21
N THR A 304 -8.42 -6.98 47.68
CA THR A 304 -7.76 -5.84 48.33
C THR A 304 -6.23 -5.81 48.46
N ALA A 305 -5.66 -4.63 48.07
CA ALA A 305 -4.30 -4.20 48.44
C ALA A 305 -4.13 -3.89 49.93
N PRO A 306 -2.90 -3.92 50.45
CA PRO A 306 -2.23 -2.67 50.80
C PRO A 306 -0.68 -2.61 50.68
N ALA A 307 -0.21 -1.37 50.52
CA ALA A 307 1.01 -0.68 50.99
C ALA A 307 2.43 -1.27 50.81
N SER A 308 3.21 -0.51 50.07
CA SER A 308 4.58 0.02 50.29
C SER A 308 5.50 -0.69 51.28
N ILE A 309 6.74 -1.03 50.82
CA ILE A 309 8.02 -0.81 51.52
C ILE A 309 9.22 -1.13 50.58
N ALA A 310 10.11 -0.12 50.48
CA ALA A 310 11.58 -0.09 50.29
C ALA A 310 12.39 -1.19 49.57
N ALA A 311 13.27 -0.70 48.70
CA ALA A 311 14.42 -1.40 48.11
C ALA A 311 15.52 -1.74 49.12
N PRO A 312 16.34 -2.75 48.82
CA PRO A 312 17.77 -2.62 49.08
C PRO A 312 18.69 -3.06 47.90
N THR A 313 19.87 -2.48 47.94
CA THR A 313 21.03 -2.47 47.07
C THR A 313 21.77 -3.84 46.95
N PRO A 314 22.72 -4.00 46.00
CA PRO A 314 23.19 -5.28 45.48
C PRO A 314 24.37 -5.86 46.29
N ALA A 315 24.48 -7.19 46.27
CA ALA A 315 25.67 -7.89 46.77
C ALA A 315 26.32 -8.76 45.66
N THR A 316 27.61 -8.73 45.71
CA THR A 316 28.71 -9.24 44.92
C THR A 316 28.67 -10.75 44.61
N ALA A 317 29.26 -11.10 43.45
CA ALA A 317 29.55 -12.44 42.96
C ALA A 317 30.53 -13.23 43.84
N PRO A 318 30.60 -14.58 43.67
CA PRO A 318 31.88 -15.11 43.19
C PRO A 318 31.77 -16.13 42.02
N ALA A 319 32.85 -16.13 41.25
CA ALA A 319 33.15 -17.02 40.15
C ALA A 319 33.36 -18.47 40.60
N SER A 320 32.91 -19.44 39.80
CA SER A 320 33.45 -20.79 39.82
C SER A 320 33.49 -21.37 38.40
N THR A 321 34.68 -21.63 37.95
CA THR A 321 35.11 -22.33 36.75
C THR A 321 34.89 -23.83 36.91
N VAL A 322 34.16 -24.44 35.95
CA VAL A 322 34.27 -25.91 35.70
C VAL A 322 34.11 -26.14 34.20
N THR A 323 35.19 -26.59 33.60
CA THR A 323 35.28 -27.18 32.26
C THR A 323 34.78 -28.62 32.28
N PRO A 324 34.05 -29.12 31.32
CA PRO A 324 33.99 -30.54 30.98
C PRO A 324 34.63 -30.88 29.64
N THR A 325 35.41 -31.92 29.67
CA THR A 325 36.15 -32.63 28.63
C THR A 325 35.17 -33.40 27.69
N PRO A 326 35.52 -33.61 26.40
CA PRO A 326 34.63 -34.25 25.43
C PRO A 326 34.68 -35.78 25.54
N ALA A 327 33.53 -36.41 25.45
CA ALA A 327 33.40 -37.87 25.34
C ALA A 327 33.22 -38.30 23.88
N THR A 328 33.97 -39.33 23.52
CA THR A 328 34.14 -40.00 22.26
C THR A 328 32.88 -40.74 21.79
N ALA A 329 32.62 -40.68 20.47
CA ALA A 329 31.61 -41.46 19.75
C ALA A 329 32.04 -42.92 19.56
N PRO A 330 31.11 -43.83 19.31
CA PRO A 330 31.40 -44.98 18.44
C PRO A 330 30.59 -44.95 17.15
N ALA A 331 31.30 -45.23 16.08
CA ALA A 331 30.80 -45.44 14.74
C ALA A 331 30.00 -46.76 14.66
N SER A 332 28.90 -46.77 13.95
CA SER A 332 28.30 -47.97 13.38
C SER A 332 27.86 -47.74 11.96
N THR A 333 28.57 -48.35 11.07
CA THR A 333 28.28 -48.47 9.64
C THR A 333 27.24 -49.57 9.41
N ALA A 334 26.14 -49.21 8.71
CA ALA A 334 25.34 -50.20 7.97
C ALA A 334 24.87 -49.56 6.68
N ALA A 335 25.48 -50.01 5.58
CA ALA A 335 25.08 -49.71 4.21
C ALA A 335 23.81 -50.53 3.87
N LEU A 336 22.77 -49.84 3.39
CA LEU A 336 21.65 -50.44 2.71
C LEU A 336 21.65 -49.96 1.23
N THR A 337 21.81 -50.92 0.33
CA THR A 337 21.73 -50.79 -1.13
C THR A 337 20.31 -50.40 -1.58
N PRO A 338 20.16 -49.52 -2.57
CA PRO A 338 18.85 -49.19 -3.10
C PRO A 338 18.38 -50.24 -4.13
N ALA A 339 17.16 -50.72 -3.94
CA ALA A 339 16.46 -51.54 -4.90
C ALA A 339 16.00 -50.71 -6.11
N THR A 340 16.37 -51.19 -7.29
CA THR A 340 15.97 -50.64 -8.59
C THR A 340 14.48 -50.89 -8.82
N ALA A 341 13.68 -49.84 -8.93
CA ALA A 341 12.30 -49.92 -9.44
C ALA A 341 12.27 -49.60 -10.95
N PRO A 342 11.36 -50.22 -11.72
CA PRO A 342 11.33 -50.07 -13.17
C PRO A 342 10.80 -48.70 -13.60
N ALA A 343 11.42 -48.12 -14.63
CA ALA A 343 11.03 -46.87 -15.25
C ALA A 343 9.61 -47.00 -15.87
N SER A 344 8.68 -46.24 -15.31
CA SER A 344 7.37 -45.98 -15.90
C SER A 344 7.50 -44.77 -16.84
N THR A 345 7.33 -45.02 -18.14
CA THR A 345 7.19 -43.95 -19.15
C THR A 345 5.74 -43.43 -19.11
N ALA A 346 5.45 -42.57 -18.13
CA ALA A 346 4.23 -41.77 -18.12
C ALA A 346 4.61 -40.34 -18.51
N THR A 347 3.93 -39.77 -19.50
CA THR A 347 4.03 -38.37 -19.88
C THR A 347 3.63 -37.53 -18.65
N PRO A 348 4.46 -36.57 -18.20
CA PRO A 348 4.13 -35.79 -16.99
C PRO A 348 2.85 -35.00 -17.21
N THR A 349 1.96 -35.03 -16.21
CA THR A 349 0.76 -34.19 -16.17
C THR A 349 1.15 -32.72 -16.04
N PRO A 350 0.33 -31.73 -16.48
CA PRO A 350 0.66 -30.31 -16.40
C PRO A 350 0.97 -29.78 -14.99
N GLU A 351 0.59 -30.50 -13.95
CA GLU A 351 0.92 -30.16 -12.54
C GLU A 351 2.37 -30.52 -12.15
N GLU A 352 2.98 -31.51 -12.82
CA GLU A 352 4.34 -31.97 -12.50
C GLU A 352 5.47 -31.06 -13.04
N ALA A 353 5.16 -30.03 -13.82
CA ALA A 353 6.17 -29.12 -14.39
C ALA A 353 6.63 -27.99 -13.44
N ALA A 354 6.08 -27.92 -12.23
CA ALA A 354 6.55 -26.95 -11.24
C ALA A 354 7.65 -27.57 -10.38
N ILE A 355 8.76 -26.84 -10.26
CA ILE A 355 9.91 -27.27 -9.46
C ILE A 355 9.78 -26.69 -8.05
N THR A 356 9.80 -27.57 -7.02
CA THR A 356 9.96 -27.14 -5.64
C THR A 356 11.45 -27.11 -5.31
N GLU A 357 11.97 -25.96 -4.96
CA GLU A 357 13.36 -25.82 -4.52
C GLU A 357 13.44 -25.30 -3.08
N THR A 358 14.52 -25.65 -2.41
CA THR A 358 14.82 -25.14 -1.07
C THR A 358 15.81 -24.01 -1.21
N ILE A 359 15.48 -22.85 -0.59
CA ILE A 359 16.33 -21.67 -0.55
C ILE A 359 16.58 -21.26 0.90
N CYS A 360 17.69 -20.56 1.13
CA CYS A 360 17.99 -19.91 2.39
C CYS A 360 17.71 -18.41 2.25
N GLU A 361 16.88 -17.90 3.15
CA GLU A 361 16.65 -16.47 3.34
C GLU A 361 17.55 -15.98 4.48
N LEU A 362 18.41 -15.03 4.18
CA LEU A 362 19.29 -14.34 5.13
C LEU A 362 18.78 -12.93 5.33
N SER A 363 18.65 -12.48 6.57
CA SER A 363 18.18 -11.13 6.84
C SER A 363 18.92 -10.46 7.99
N CYS A 364 19.14 -9.16 7.87
CA CYS A 364 19.72 -8.32 8.91
C CYS A 364 19.08 -6.93 8.91
N ASN A 365 19.18 -6.24 10.04
CA ASN A 365 18.75 -4.85 10.15
C ASN A 365 19.96 -3.94 10.27
N VAL A 366 19.92 -2.80 9.57
CA VAL A 366 20.95 -1.75 9.60
C VAL A 366 20.29 -0.38 9.82
N ASP A 367 20.88 0.48 10.66
CA ASP A 367 20.37 1.82 11.00
C ASP A 367 21.44 2.92 10.87
N ASP A 368 22.61 2.57 10.35
CA ASP A 368 23.79 3.42 10.27
C ASP A 368 24.53 3.33 8.92
N MET A 369 23.86 2.86 7.86
CA MET A 369 24.37 2.83 6.49
C MET A 369 23.68 3.85 5.60
N THR A 370 24.43 4.41 4.65
CA THR A 370 23.85 5.25 3.60
C THR A 370 23.11 4.40 2.55
N GLY A 371 22.18 5.02 1.82
CA GLY A 371 21.50 4.34 0.70
C GLY A 371 22.45 3.86 -0.38
N GLU A 372 23.57 4.59 -0.62
CA GLU A 372 24.60 4.24 -1.59
C GLU A 372 25.40 3.01 -1.15
N ASP A 373 25.78 2.93 0.13
CA ASP A 373 26.47 1.77 0.69
C ASP A 373 25.59 0.52 0.65
N ILE A 374 24.28 0.66 0.94
CA ILE A 374 23.31 -0.43 0.84
C ILE A 374 23.16 -0.89 -0.61
N ALA A 375 23.06 0.03 -1.58
CA ALA A 375 22.96 -0.30 -2.99
C ALA A 375 24.20 -1.07 -3.47
N PHE A 376 25.40 -0.64 -3.09
CA PHE A 376 26.66 -1.33 -3.38
C PHE A 376 26.71 -2.74 -2.77
N ALA A 377 26.24 -2.88 -1.52
CA ALA A 377 26.18 -4.19 -0.87
C ALA A 377 25.20 -5.14 -1.61
N ILE A 378 24.03 -4.67 -2.00
CA ILE A 378 23.04 -5.45 -2.77
C ILE A 378 23.62 -5.92 -4.10
N GLU A 379 24.27 -5.01 -4.86
CA GLU A 379 24.92 -5.36 -6.12
C GLU A 379 26.03 -6.42 -5.90
N THR A 380 26.81 -6.27 -4.85
CA THR A 380 27.84 -7.24 -4.48
C THR A 380 27.26 -8.61 -4.16
N PHE A 381 26.13 -8.70 -3.45
CA PHE A 381 25.47 -9.98 -3.15
C PHE A 381 24.98 -10.66 -4.43
N LEU A 382 24.35 -9.93 -5.34
CA LEU A 382 23.88 -10.45 -6.62
C LEU A 382 25.03 -10.95 -7.49
N GLN A 383 26.13 -10.21 -7.58
CA GLN A 383 27.33 -10.62 -8.34
C GLN A 383 28.01 -11.86 -7.75
N ASN A 384 27.81 -12.14 -6.46
CA ASN A 384 28.39 -13.30 -5.79
C ASN A 384 27.39 -14.47 -5.62
N GLY A 385 26.31 -14.51 -6.38
CA GLY A 385 25.43 -15.66 -6.51
C GLY A 385 24.19 -15.64 -5.64
N ALA A 386 23.83 -14.49 -5.05
CA ALA A 386 22.50 -14.35 -4.49
C ALA A 386 21.42 -14.57 -5.56
N LEU A 387 20.38 -15.30 -5.23
CA LEU A 387 19.22 -15.49 -6.11
C LEU A 387 18.39 -14.23 -6.22
N ASP A 388 18.35 -13.45 -5.12
CA ASP A 388 17.72 -12.14 -5.03
C ASP A 388 18.26 -11.40 -3.81
N ALA A 389 18.23 -10.07 -3.83
CA ALA A 389 18.61 -9.23 -2.70
C ALA A 389 17.80 -7.93 -2.75
N PHE A 390 17.13 -7.59 -1.65
CA PHE A 390 16.27 -6.42 -1.57
C PHE A 390 16.22 -5.84 -0.16
N THR A 391 15.65 -4.64 -0.05
CA THR A 391 15.54 -3.92 1.21
C THR A 391 14.11 -3.52 1.50
N VAL A 392 13.78 -3.48 2.81
CA VAL A 392 12.50 -2.99 3.31
C VAL A 392 12.77 -1.96 4.40
N PRO A 393 12.27 -0.72 4.30
CA PRO A 393 12.35 0.25 5.38
C PRO A 393 11.68 -0.27 6.65
N CYS A 394 12.31 -0.06 7.80
CA CYS A 394 11.75 -0.48 9.08
C CYS A 394 12.09 0.53 10.19
N THR A 395 11.32 0.50 11.28
CA THR A 395 11.65 1.23 12.50
C THR A 395 12.33 0.27 13.48
N MET A 396 13.52 0.63 13.93
CA MET A 396 14.31 -0.12 14.88
C MET A 396 14.06 0.37 16.32
N LYS A 397 14.65 -0.34 17.30
CA LYS A 397 14.56 0.03 18.73
C LYS A 397 14.95 1.50 18.94
N LYS A 398 14.33 2.15 19.90
CA LYS A 398 14.47 3.60 20.21
C LYS A 398 13.95 4.52 19.09
N GLY A 399 13.05 4.04 18.23
CA GLY A 399 12.43 4.84 17.17
C GLY A 399 13.38 5.23 16.02
N ARG A 400 14.52 4.55 15.86
CA ARG A 400 15.47 4.86 14.78
C ARG A 400 14.95 4.31 13.45
N PRO A 401 15.01 5.11 12.37
CA PRO A 401 14.80 4.58 11.04
C PRO A 401 15.90 3.58 10.71
N GLY A 402 15.56 2.50 10.07
CA GLY A 402 16.50 1.47 9.65
C GLY A 402 16.01 0.76 8.41
N VAL A 403 16.81 -0.17 7.92
CA VAL A 403 16.52 -0.95 6.73
C VAL A 403 16.69 -2.43 7.08
N LEU A 404 15.68 -3.24 6.76
CA LEU A 404 15.80 -4.69 6.73
C LEU A 404 16.40 -5.07 5.37
N VAL A 405 17.61 -5.60 5.36
CA VAL A 405 18.27 -6.19 4.19
C VAL A 405 17.94 -7.67 4.16
N THR A 406 17.41 -8.15 3.04
CA THR A 406 17.08 -9.56 2.83
C THR A 406 17.81 -10.08 1.59
N VAL A 407 18.45 -11.23 1.73
CA VAL A 407 19.22 -11.90 0.66
C VAL A 407 18.74 -13.34 0.54
N LEU A 408 18.37 -13.75 -0.65
CA LEU A 408 17.99 -15.13 -0.97
C LEU A 408 19.16 -15.84 -1.64
N CYS A 409 19.53 -17.01 -1.15
CA CYS A 409 20.60 -17.82 -1.74
C CYS A 409 20.25 -19.31 -1.73
N LYS A 410 21.02 -20.12 -2.44
CA LYS A 410 20.93 -21.57 -2.32
C LYS A 410 21.48 -22.01 -0.95
N ASP A 411 20.96 -23.09 -0.41
CA ASP A 411 21.37 -23.61 0.91
C ASP A 411 22.90 -23.84 1.03
N PRO A 412 23.61 -24.39 0.03
CA PRO A 412 25.06 -24.55 0.10
C PRO A 412 25.84 -23.21 0.20
N ASP A 413 25.27 -22.11 -0.32
CA ASP A 413 25.92 -20.81 -0.42
C ASP A 413 25.69 -19.95 0.84
N GLN A 414 24.90 -20.46 1.82
CA GLN A 414 24.53 -19.74 3.04
C GLN A 414 25.71 -19.13 3.78
N LYS A 415 26.77 -19.92 4.00
CA LYS A 415 27.95 -19.46 4.77
C LYS A 415 28.71 -18.35 4.03
N GLN A 416 28.87 -18.49 2.73
CA GLN A 416 29.52 -17.48 1.90
C GLN A 416 28.73 -16.19 1.92
N MET A 417 27.42 -16.26 1.71
CA MET A 417 26.55 -15.11 1.66
C MET A 417 26.44 -14.40 3.01
N THR A 418 26.38 -15.17 4.11
CA THR A 418 26.42 -14.62 5.48
C THR A 418 27.71 -13.82 5.71
N ARG A 419 28.87 -14.34 5.23
CA ARG A 419 30.14 -13.63 5.34
C ARG A 419 30.12 -12.31 4.56
N LEU A 420 29.57 -12.31 3.33
CA LEU A 420 29.45 -11.10 2.51
C LEU A 420 28.55 -10.06 3.16
N ILE A 421 27.40 -10.48 3.75
CA ILE A 421 26.51 -9.58 4.48
C ILE A 421 27.26 -8.92 5.65
N LEU A 422 27.97 -9.70 6.47
CA LEU A 422 28.74 -9.16 7.59
C LEU A 422 29.92 -8.28 7.17
N GLN A 423 30.44 -8.47 5.96
CA GLN A 423 31.55 -7.71 5.42
C GLN A 423 31.11 -6.38 4.80
N HIS A 424 29.95 -6.35 4.15
CA HIS A 424 29.44 -5.21 3.37
C HIS A 424 28.32 -4.46 4.05
N THR A 425 27.94 -4.83 5.28
CA THR A 425 26.98 -4.09 6.11
C THR A 425 27.55 -3.86 7.50
N THR A 426 26.94 -2.93 8.24
CA THR A 426 27.28 -2.63 9.64
C THR A 426 26.62 -3.59 10.63
N THR A 427 25.83 -4.56 10.15
CA THR A 427 25.12 -5.50 11.03
C THR A 427 26.07 -6.37 11.85
N LEU A 428 25.70 -6.62 13.10
CA LEU A 428 26.44 -7.52 13.99
C LEU A 428 25.90 -8.96 13.94
N GLY A 429 24.82 -9.21 13.20
CA GLY A 429 24.22 -10.54 13.15
C GLY A 429 23.25 -10.72 11.99
N VAL A 430 23.24 -11.92 11.43
CA VAL A 430 22.40 -12.33 10.31
C VAL A 430 21.46 -13.44 10.78
N ARG A 431 20.18 -13.27 10.55
CA ARG A 431 19.15 -14.31 10.76
C ARG A 431 19.07 -15.16 9.50
N SER A 432 18.87 -16.46 9.65
CA SER A 432 18.68 -17.38 8.53
C SER A 432 17.41 -18.21 8.70
N ALA A 433 16.70 -18.42 7.60
CA ALA A 433 15.55 -19.30 7.53
C ALA A 433 15.57 -20.11 6.23
N ILE A 434 15.34 -21.41 6.33
CA ILE A 434 15.19 -22.29 5.17
C ILE A 434 13.74 -22.24 4.71
N LYS A 435 13.51 -21.92 3.44
CA LYS A 435 12.18 -21.80 2.85
C LYS A 435 12.04 -22.69 1.62
N LYS A 436 10.85 -23.23 1.42
CA LYS A 436 10.47 -23.89 0.16
C LYS A 436 9.97 -22.84 -0.82
N ARG A 437 10.40 -22.91 -2.06
CA ARG A 437 9.99 -22.02 -3.15
C ARG A 437 9.48 -22.84 -4.32
N TRP A 438 8.32 -22.46 -4.85
CA TRP A 438 7.76 -23.00 -6.07
C TRP A 438 8.21 -22.13 -7.24
N VAL A 439 8.81 -22.73 -8.25
CA VAL A 439 9.28 -22.02 -9.45
C VAL A 439 8.75 -22.72 -10.69
N LEU A 440 8.39 -21.93 -11.69
CA LEU A 440 8.09 -22.45 -13.02
C LEU A 440 9.38 -22.99 -13.65
N SER A 441 9.29 -24.13 -14.34
CA SER A 441 10.41 -24.62 -15.13
C SER A 441 10.75 -23.60 -16.22
N ARG A 442 12.03 -23.31 -16.44
CA ARG A 442 12.48 -22.29 -17.37
C ARG A 442 13.30 -22.91 -18.49
N THR A 443 12.92 -22.58 -19.73
CA THR A 443 13.63 -22.95 -20.94
C THR A 443 14.08 -21.68 -21.64
N GLU A 444 15.33 -21.61 -22.03
CA GLU A 444 15.88 -20.51 -22.84
C GLU A 444 15.81 -20.91 -24.31
N SER A 445 15.41 -20.01 -25.16
CA SER A 445 15.35 -20.17 -26.61
C SER A 445 15.81 -18.89 -27.30
N GLU A 446 16.30 -19.03 -28.52
CA GLU A 446 16.70 -17.93 -29.38
C GLU A 446 15.76 -17.85 -30.56
N THR A 447 15.27 -16.65 -30.84
CA THR A 447 14.42 -16.37 -32.01
C THR A 447 15.22 -15.51 -32.97
N VAL A 448 15.29 -15.93 -34.22
CA VAL A 448 15.93 -15.15 -35.29
C VAL A 448 14.89 -14.23 -35.92
N ILE A 449 15.19 -12.94 -35.95
CA ILE A 449 14.36 -11.94 -36.61
C ILE A 449 15.02 -11.65 -37.97
N PRO A 450 14.34 -11.94 -39.09
CA PRO A 450 14.87 -11.62 -40.41
C PRO A 450 15.09 -10.12 -40.59
N ASN A 451 16.18 -9.76 -41.22
CA ASN A 451 16.60 -8.36 -41.36
C ASN A 451 15.62 -7.55 -42.24
N ASP A 452 14.93 -8.20 -43.17
CA ASP A 452 13.89 -7.59 -44.02
C ASP A 452 12.67 -7.19 -43.21
N VAL A 453 12.32 -7.90 -42.16
CA VAL A 453 11.22 -7.55 -41.24
C VAL A 453 11.56 -6.30 -40.43
N LEU A 454 12.80 -6.19 -39.93
CA LEU A 454 13.26 -5.03 -39.16
C LEU A 454 13.42 -3.79 -40.04
N ALA A 455 13.85 -3.96 -41.29
CA ALA A 455 14.06 -2.86 -42.25
C ALA A 455 12.75 -2.25 -42.77
N ASN A 456 11.66 -3.05 -42.78
CA ASN A 456 10.35 -2.63 -43.29
C ASN A 456 9.43 -1.96 -42.25
N VAL A 457 9.87 -1.81 -41.00
CA VAL A 457 9.09 -1.11 -39.97
C VAL A 457 9.09 0.38 -40.26
N THR A 458 8.01 0.90 -40.79
CA THR A 458 7.78 2.32 -40.99
C THR A 458 7.69 3.01 -39.62
N VAL A 459 8.64 3.91 -39.35
CA VAL A 459 8.56 4.83 -38.19
C VAL A 459 7.68 5.99 -38.57
N PRO A 460 6.46 6.15 -38.00
CA PRO A 460 5.67 7.37 -38.18
C PRO A 460 6.42 8.53 -37.50
N ASP A 461 6.52 9.67 -38.16
CA ASP A 461 7.12 10.93 -37.70
C ASP A 461 8.66 10.98 -37.60
N LYS A 462 9.34 10.96 -38.76
CA LYS A 462 10.61 11.66 -38.86
C LYS A 462 10.37 13.11 -39.30
N PRO A 463 10.86 14.13 -38.58
CA PRO A 463 10.83 15.51 -39.09
C PRO A 463 11.61 15.59 -40.41
N ALA A 464 10.98 16.15 -41.42
CA ALA A 464 11.59 16.39 -42.74
C ALA A 464 12.84 17.25 -42.58
N GLY A 465 14.01 16.67 -42.77
CA GLY A 465 15.30 17.38 -42.68
C GLY A 465 16.47 16.64 -42.04
N SER A 466 16.29 15.54 -41.35
CA SER A 466 17.42 14.75 -40.87
C SER A 466 17.96 13.90 -42.02
N LYS A 467 19.21 14.18 -42.48
CA LYS A 467 19.94 13.33 -43.41
C LYS A 467 19.91 11.91 -42.88
N ALA A 468 19.20 11.03 -43.59
CA ALA A 468 19.29 9.60 -43.37
C ALA A 468 20.78 9.23 -43.55
N GLN A 469 21.44 8.90 -42.42
CA GLN A 469 22.62 8.11 -42.51
C GLN A 469 22.13 6.79 -43.07
N GLU A 470 22.44 6.49 -44.33
CA GLU A 470 22.30 5.17 -44.91
C GLU A 470 23.01 4.18 -43.98
N LEU A 471 22.27 3.56 -43.06
CA LEU A 471 22.75 2.39 -42.37
C LEU A 471 22.91 1.34 -43.46
N LYS A 472 24.15 1.15 -43.87
CA LYS A 472 24.56 0.00 -44.69
C LYS A 472 24.16 -1.22 -43.88
N THR A 473 23.04 -1.84 -44.29
CA THR A 473 22.60 -3.15 -43.86
C THR A 473 23.64 -4.18 -44.24
N THR A 474 24.61 -4.41 -43.36
CA THR A 474 25.46 -5.59 -43.41
C THR A 474 24.58 -6.74 -42.93
N GLY A 475 24.08 -7.53 -43.87
CA GLY A 475 23.06 -8.52 -43.75
C GLY A 475 23.35 -9.69 -42.81
N ASN A 476 23.13 -9.51 -41.53
CA ASN A 476 22.99 -10.62 -40.61
C ASN A 476 21.63 -10.48 -39.90
N ASP A 477 20.87 -11.56 -39.89
CA ASP A 477 19.66 -11.71 -39.09
C ASP A 477 19.93 -11.37 -37.61
N CYS A 478 18.98 -10.76 -36.94
CA CYS A 478 19.12 -10.38 -35.55
C CYS A 478 18.55 -11.48 -34.64
N THR A 479 19.36 -11.97 -33.73
CA THR A 479 18.92 -12.99 -32.75
C THR A 479 18.49 -12.33 -31.45
N ILE A 480 17.35 -12.73 -30.92
CA ILE A 480 16.84 -12.31 -29.61
C ILE A 480 16.63 -13.54 -28.72
N ARG A 481 17.13 -13.45 -27.50
CA ARG A 481 16.94 -14.50 -26.51
C ARG A 481 15.59 -14.33 -25.83
N SER A 482 14.90 -15.44 -25.62
CA SER A 482 13.66 -15.49 -24.88
C SER A 482 13.69 -16.56 -23.81
N LYS A 483 12.96 -16.33 -22.73
CA LYS A 483 12.77 -17.26 -21.61
C LYS A 483 11.31 -17.66 -21.55
N THR A 484 11.05 -18.94 -21.76
CA THR A 484 9.73 -19.54 -21.57
C THR A 484 9.68 -20.19 -20.20
N SER A 485 8.70 -19.79 -19.39
CA SER A 485 8.49 -20.34 -18.06
C SER A 485 7.16 -21.08 -18.03
N THR A 486 7.16 -22.38 -17.65
CA THR A 486 5.99 -23.26 -17.65
C THR A 486 5.82 -23.96 -16.31
N GLY A 487 4.57 -24.14 -15.89
CA GLY A 487 4.18 -24.87 -14.68
C GLY A 487 2.77 -24.48 -14.23
N PHE A 488 2.10 -25.34 -13.50
CA PHE A 488 0.72 -25.12 -13.02
C PHE A 488 -0.28 -24.72 -14.13
N GLY A 489 -0.10 -25.24 -15.34
CA GLY A 489 -0.94 -24.86 -16.47
C GLY A 489 -0.69 -23.45 -17.02
N ILE A 490 0.36 -22.76 -16.53
CA ILE A 490 0.73 -21.40 -16.93
C ILE A 490 1.95 -21.46 -17.85
N THR A 491 1.92 -20.71 -18.95
CA THR A 491 3.09 -20.47 -19.81
C THR A 491 3.31 -18.99 -19.93
N ARG A 492 4.55 -18.52 -19.69
CA ARG A 492 4.96 -17.11 -19.82
C ARG A 492 6.22 -17.01 -20.66
N ASN A 493 6.19 -16.17 -21.68
CA ASN A 493 7.35 -15.86 -22.51
C ASN A 493 7.84 -14.44 -22.18
N LYS A 494 9.15 -14.29 -22.02
CA LYS A 494 9.80 -13.01 -21.79
C LYS A 494 11.06 -12.93 -22.62
N TYR A 495 11.20 -11.86 -23.41
CA TYR A 495 12.43 -11.54 -24.12
C TYR A 495 13.45 -10.86 -23.21
N GLU A 496 14.75 -11.07 -23.46
CA GLU A 496 15.80 -10.39 -22.74
C GLU A 496 15.79 -8.89 -23.05
N HIS A 497 15.83 -8.08 -21.98
CA HIS A 497 15.72 -6.61 -22.11
C HIS A 497 16.86 -6.02 -22.90
N ASP A 498 18.08 -6.49 -22.66
CA ASP A 498 19.29 -6.01 -23.33
C ASP A 498 19.25 -6.24 -24.85
N ASP A 499 18.67 -7.37 -25.27
CA ASP A 499 18.51 -7.69 -26.69
C ASP A 499 17.42 -6.79 -27.32
N LEU A 500 16.30 -6.54 -26.60
CA LEU A 500 15.27 -5.60 -27.03
C LEU A 500 15.85 -4.19 -27.17
N GLU A 501 16.64 -3.74 -26.20
CA GLU A 501 17.27 -2.42 -26.20
C GLU A 501 18.27 -2.29 -27.35
N LYS A 502 19.08 -3.30 -27.59
CA LYS A 502 20.03 -3.35 -28.70
C LYS A 502 19.33 -3.22 -30.06
N ILE A 503 18.24 -3.96 -30.26
CA ILE A 503 17.43 -3.87 -31.48
C ILE A 503 16.82 -2.48 -31.62
N ALA A 504 16.19 -1.97 -30.55
CA ALA A 504 15.56 -0.66 -30.53
C ALA A 504 16.56 0.44 -30.93
N ARG A 505 17.74 0.45 -30.35
CA ARG A 505 18.81 1.42 -30.65
C ARG A 505 19.36 1.27 -32.09
N THR A 506 19.55 0.03 -32.54
CA THR A 506 20.13 -0.25 -33.86
C THR A 506 19.21 0.18 -34.98
N TYR A 507 17.91 -0.03 -34.82
CA TYR A 507 16.91 0.26 -35.88
C TYR A 507 16.13 1.55 -35.65
N GLY A 508 16.41 2.30 -34.58
CA GLY A 508 15.73 3.55 -34.24
C GLY A 508 14.27 3.36 -33.84
N LEU A 509 13.95 2.20 -33.27
CA LEU A 509 12.59 1.82 -32.82
C LEU A 509 12.41 2.09 -31.33
N THR A 510 11.17 2.22 -30.89
CA THR A 510 10.83 2.15 -29.47
C THR A 510 10.78 0.71 -29.00
N LEU A 511 10.97 0.46 -27.70
CA LEU A 511 10.83 -0.88 -27.11
C LEU A 511 9.42 -1.48 -27.33
N ALA A 512 8.39 -0.61 -27.40
CA ALA A 512 7.02 -1.03 -27.68
C ALA A 512 6.87 -1.55 -29.13
N GLN A 513 7.48 -0.87 -30.10
CA GLN A 513 7.48 -1.31 -31.50
C GLN A 513 8.23 -2.62 -31.68
N VAL A 514 9.38 -2.81 -31.03
CA VAL A 514 10.10 -4.08 -31.08
C VAL A 514 9.26 -5.22 -30.49
N ARG A 515 8.56 -4.99 -29.38
CA ARG A 515 7.67 -6.01 -28.79
C ARG A 515 6.46 -6.34 -29.67
N ALA A 516 5.85 -5.36 -30.30
CA ALA A 516 4.73 -5.59 -31.23
C ALA A 516 5.18 -6.44 -32.42
N LEU A 517 6.33 -6.14 -33.01
CA LEU A 517 6.93 -6.88 -34.12
C LEU A 517 7.21 -8.34 -33.76
N LEU A 518 7.68 -8.60 -32.54
CA LEU A 518 7.91 -9.96 -32.04
C LEU A 518 6.60 -10.72 -31.79
N ALA A 519 5.54 -10.02 -31.38
CA ALA A 519 4.22 -10.63 -31.21
C ALA A 519 3.63 -11.06 -32.56
N ASP A 520 3.78 -10.23 -33.61
CA ASP A 520 3.31 -10.55 -34.97
C ASP A 520 4.09 -11.74 -35.57
N LEU A 521 5.39 -11.84 -35.32
CA LEU A 521 6.21 -12.98 -35.76
C LEU A 521 5.78 -14.30 -35.10
N HIS A 522 5.36 -14.27 -33.84
CA HIS A 522 4.85 -15.44 -33.14
C HIS A 522 3.45 -15.91 -33.60
N GLN A 523 2.64 -14.99 -34.13
CA GLN A 523 1.33 -15.36 -34.70
C GLN A 523 1.43 -15.93 -36.12
N SER A 524 2.58 -15.73 -36.76
CA SER A 524 2.82 -16.16 -38.16
C SER A 524 3.56 -17.53 -38.26
N GLN A 525 4.00 -18.09 -37.14
CA GLN A 525 4.59 -19.43 -36.98
C GLN A 525 3.59 -20.39 -36.32
#